data_a551736f6028b48b0362bc266ef41af0
#
_entry.id   a551736f6028b48b0362bc266ef41af0
#
_cell.length_a   1.000
_cell.length_b   1.000
_cell.length_c   1.000
_cell.angle_alpha   90.00
_cell.angle_beta   90.00
_cell.angle_gamma   90.00
#
_symmetry.space_group_name_H-M   'P 1'
#
loop_
_entity.id
_entity.type
_entity.pdbx_description
1 polymer ?
#
loop_
_entity_poly.entity_id
_entity_poly.type
_entity_poly.pdbx_seq_one_letter_code
_entity_poly.pdbx_strand_id
1 'polypeptide(L)'
;MKIGFDNNKYLKMQSDHIRERINQFGDKLYLEFGGKLFDDYHASRVLPGFAPDSKLRMLLQLADQAEIVIVISAADIEKNKVRSDLGITYDVDVLRLIQSFTDKGLYVGSVVITHYSGQNTADVFKHKLESMGIKVYRHYTIDGYPGNVPLIVSDEGYGKNDYIETKRPLVVVTAPGPGSGKMATCLSQLYHENKRGVKAGYAKFETFPIWNIPLKHPVNLAYEAATADLNDVNMIDPFHLEAYGVTTVNYNRDIEIFPVLSAIFEGIYGENPYKSPTDMGVNMAGNCIIDDEACCEASRQEILRRYYQALNRVVKEDVGKEEVYKIELLMKQAKLTTDMRKVVPAALKRAEETGAPAAAIELPDGTIATGKTTNLLGASAALLLNAVKVLGNIPHDEHLISPIAIEPIQKLKVEYLGSRNPRLHTDEVLIALSMCAATNKHAQIALEQLEKLRGCQVHTSVMLSEVDIKTFKRLGIELTSEPVYEHNRLYQ
;
A
#
# COMPACT_ATOMS: atom_id res chain seq x y z
N MET A 1 20.65 -3.14 -3.82
CA MET A 1 19.59 -3.59 -4.76
C MET A 1 19.77 -2.83 -6.07
N LYS A 2 19.70 -3.53 -7.20
CA LYS A 2 19.83 -2.91 -8.53
C LYS A 2 18.59 -2.07 -8.84
N ILE A 3 18.77 -0.85 -9.39
CA ILE A 3 17.66 0.03 -9.74
C ILE A 3 17.03 -0.48 -11.04
N GLY A 4 15.75 -0.75 -11.04
CA GLY A 4 14.96 -1.24 -12.19
C GLY A 4 13.98 -0.23 -12.75
N PHE A 5 13.74 0.89 -12.05
CA PHE A 5 12.72 1.87 -12.40
C PHE A 5 13.24 3.31 -12.30
N ASP A 6 12.97 4.11 -13.33
CA ASP A 6 13.30 5.54 -13.35
C ASP A 6 12.12 6.37 -12.80
N ASN A 7 12.21 6.71 -11.52
CA ASN A 7 11.19 7.47 -10.84
C ASN A 7 11.04 8.90 -11.35
N ASN A 8 12.13 9.55 -11.77
CA ASN A 8 12.05 10.92 -12.25
C ASN A 8 11.36 10.99 -13.63
N LYS A 9 11.66 10.03 -14.50
CA LYS A 9 10.98 9.87 -15.78
C LYS A 9 9.48 9.61 -15.56
N TYR A 10 9.13 8.75 -14.58
CA TYR A 10 7.75 8.46 -14.23
C TYR A 10 6.99 9.71 -13.77
N LEU A 11 7.54 10.47 -12.84
CA LEU A 11 6.91 11.71 -12.36
C LEU A 11 6.61 12.68 -13.51
N LYS A 12 7.57 12.85 -14.42
CA LYS A 12 7.41 13.73 -15.58
C LYS A 12 6.34 13.21 -16.54
N MET A 13 6.47 11.96 -17.00
CA MET A 13 5.54 11.39 -17.98
C MET A 13 4.10 11.34 -17.47
N GLN A 14 3.91 10.97 -16.21
CA GLN A 14 2.61 10.89 -15.58
C GLN A 14 1.96 12.29 -15.45
N SER A 15 2.74 13.29 -15.03
CA SER A 15 2.26 14.68 -14.94
C SER A 15 1.92 15.27 -16.31
N ASP A 16 2.75 15.02 -17.32
CA ASP A 16 2.52 15.52 -18.68
C ASP A 16 1.25 14.89 -19.26
N HIS A 17 1.05 13.59 -19.08
CA HIS A 17 -0.15 12.92 -19.57
C HIS A 17 -1.43 13.38 -18.85
N ILE A 18 -1.37 13.73 -17.57
CA ILE A 18 -2.50 14.36 -16.87
C ILE A 18 -2.83 15.74 -17.47
N ARG A 19 -1.82 16.57 -17.81
CA ARG A 19 -2.03 17.86 -18.47
C ARG A 19 -2.66 17.69 -19.86
N GLU A 20 -2.23 16.70 -20.63
CA GLU A 20 -2.85 16.36 -21.91
C GLU A 20 -4.34 16.02 -21.74
N ARG A 21 -4.69 15.23 -20.71
CA ARG A 21 -6.09 14.90 -20.39
C ARG A 21 -6.91 16.13 -19.99
N ILE A 22 -6.37 17.07 -19.23
CA ILE A 22 -7.07 18.33 -18.90
C ILE A 22 -7.40 19.08 -20.20
N ASN A 23 -6.46 19.25 -21.09
CA ASN A 23 -6.64 19.96 -22.37
C ASN A 23 -7.65 19.25 -23.28
N GLN A 24 -7.67 17.91 -23.30
CA GLN A 24 -8.58 17.10 -24.10
C GLN A 24 -10.06 17.38 -23.77
N PHE A 25 -10.36 17.63 -22.49
CA PHE A 25 -11.75 17.77 -22.01
C PHE A 25 -12.18 19.23 -21.72
N GLY A 26 -11.51 20.21 -22.29
CA GLY A 26 -11.93 21.61 -22.17
C GLY A 26 -11.52 22.28 -20.86
N ASP A 27 -10.32 21.96 -20.40
CA ASP A 27 -9.65 22.57 -19.24
C ASP A 27 -10.19 22.14 -17.86
N LYS A 28 -10.95 21.05 -17.77
CA LYS A 28 -11.36 20.49 -16.47
C LYS A 28 -11.32 18.96 -16.48
N LEU A 29 -10.65 18.40 -15.46
CA LEU A 29 -10.49 16.97 -15.29
C LEU A 29 -10.80 16.54 -13.87
N TYR A 30 -11.72 15.60 -13.70
CA TYR A 30 -11.94 14.86 -12.46
C TYR A 30 -11.07 13.61 -12.47
N LEU A 31 -10.02 13.62 -11.64
CA LEU A 31 -9.05 12.53 -11.54
C LEU A 31 -9.34 11.67 -10.32
N GLU A 32 -9.90 10.48 -10.54
CA GLU A 32 -10.04 9.50 -9.47
C GLU A 32 -8.65 8.98 -9.08
N PHE A 33 -8.30 9.18 -7.81
CA PHE A 33 -7.01 8.75 -7.32
C PHE A 33 -7.16 7.50 -6.47
N GLY A 34 -6.72 6.37 -7.03
CA GLY A 34 -6.71 5.07 -6.36
C GLY A 34 -5.44 4.82 -5.56
N GLY A 35 -5.55 3.94 -4.55
CA GLY A 35 -4.41 3.48 -3.77
C GLY A 35 -3.86 4.49 -2.77
N LYS A 36 -2.69 4.17 -2.20
CA LYS A 36 -2.04 4.96 -1.16
C LYS A 36 -1.23 6.10 -1.77
N LEU A 37 -1.53 7.35 -1.37
CA LEU A 37 -0.86 8.55 -1.87
C LEU A 37 0.52 8.78 -1.23
N PHE A 38 0.68 8.43 0.04
CA PHE A 38 1.87 8.76 0.83
C PHE A 38 2.85 7.60 0.94
N ASP A 39 2.34 6.34 0.91
CA ASP A 39 3.12 5.17 1.31
C ASP A 39 2.84 4.00 0.37
N ASP A 40 3.16 4.16 -0.93
CA ASP A 40 2.99 3.09 -1.91
C ASP A 40 4.16 2.09 -1.85
N TYR A 41 4.21 1.36 -0.73
CA TYR A 41 5.25 0.35 -0.50
C TYR A 41 5.14 -0.85 -1.44
N HIS A 42 3.97 -1.14 -2.01
CA HIS A 42 3.87 -2.21 -2.99
C HIS A 42 4.66 -1.83 -4.26
N ALA A 43 4.40 -0.64 -4.80
CA ALA A 43 5.12 -0.16 -5.98
C ALA A 43 6.63 -0.12 -5.76
N SER A 44 7.09 0.39 -4.61
CA SER A 44 8.52 0.46 -4.31
C SER A 44 9.19 -0.91 -4.15
N ARG A 45 8.44 -1.96 -3.77
CA ARG A 45 8.96 -3.33 -3.68
C ARG A 45 9.08 -4.01 -5.02
N VAL A 46 8.12 -3.80 -5.93
CA VAL A 46 8.10 -4.49 -7.24
C VAL A 46 8.81 -3.70 -8.35
N LEU A 47 9.00 -2.41 -8.15
CA LEU A 47 9.71 -1.50 -9.06
C LEU A 47 10.88 -0.84 -8.32
N PRO A 48 12.05 -1.51 -8.19
CA PRO A 48 13.22 -0.96 -7.50
C PRO A 48 13.66 0.38 -8.08
N GLY A 49 13.60 1.44 -7.28
CA GLY A 49 13.79 2.83 -7.71
C GLY A 49 12.52 3.69 -7.62
N PHE A 50 11.34 3.09 -7.55
CA PHE A 50 10.09 3.80 -7.29
C PHE A 50 10.08 4.32 -5.85
N ALA A 51 9.93 5.63 -5.65
CA ALA A 51 9.82 6.21 -4.32
C ALA A 51 8.40 6.04 -3.77
N PRO A 52 8.21 5.62 -2.49
CA PRO A 52 6.88 5.39 -1.92
C PRO A 52 5.95 6.61 -1.97
N ASP A 53 6.51 7.82 -1.97
CA ASP A 53 5.81 9.11 -2.05
C ASP A 53 5.69 9.66 -3.48
N SER A 54 5.97 8.87 -4.52
CA SER A 54 5.97 9.32 -5.93
C SER A 54 4.64 9.92 -6.36
N LYS A 55 3.52 9.35 -5.92
CA LYS A 55 2.18 9.87 -6.23
C LYS A 55 1.98 11.27 -5.68
N LEU A 56 2.44 11.51 -4.46
CA LEU A 56 2.39 12.84 -3.85
C LEU A 56 3.32 13.82 -4.56
N ARG A 57 4.57 13.40 -4.85
CA ARG A 57 5.52 14.26 -5.61
C ARG A 57 4.99 14.65 -6.98
N MET A 58 4.29 13.75 -7.64
CA MET A 58 3.63 14.04 -8.91
C MET A 58 2.53 15.08 -8.74
N LEU A 59 1.67 14.96 -7.73
CA LEU A 59 0.64 15.97 -7.43
C LEU A 59 1.24 17.33 -7.07
N LEU A 60 2.37 17.37 -6.38
CA LEU A 60 3.08 18.63 -6.08
C LEU A 60 3.58 19.33 -7.35
N GLN A 61 3.92 18.61 -8.43
CA GLN A 61 4.24 19.23 -9.72
C GLN A 61 3.03 19.85 -10.42
N LEU A 62 1.82 19.53 -9.95
CA LEU A 62 0.54 20.05 -10.46
C LEU A 62 -0.17 20.92 -9.43
N ALA A 63 0.51 21.32 -8.33
CA ALA A 63 -0.09 21.96 -7.17
C ALA A 63 -0.90 23.22 -7.52
N ASP A 64 -0.42 24.02 -8.48
CA ASP A 64 -1.10 25.26 -8.91
C ASP A 64 -2.42 24.99 -9.63
N GLN A 65 -2.56 23.81 -10.25
CA GLN A 65 -3.73 23.40 -11.04
C GLN A 65 -4.62 22.43 -10.29
N ALA A 66 -4.12 21.77 -9.22
CA ALA A 66 -4.81 20.69 -8.52
C ALA A 66 -5.62 21.19 -7.31
N GLU A 67 -6.82 20.68 -7.19
CA GLU A 67 -7.71 20.81 -6.03
C GLU A 67 -8.04 19.40 -5.52
N ILE A 68 -7.89 19.18 -4.21
CA ILE A 68 -8.16 17.88 -3.60
C ILE A 68 -9.58 17.86 -3.06
N VAL A 69 -10.32 16.83 -3.41
CA VAL A 69 -11.63 16.48 -2.85
C VAL A 69 -11.48 15.12 -2.16
N ILE A 70 -11.77 15.08 -0.85
CA ILE A 70 -11.67 13.85 -0.06
C ILE A 70 -13.05 13.24 0.10
N VAL A 71 -13.19 11.97 -0.24
CA VAL A 71 -14.46 11.25 -0.22
C VAL A 71 -14.48 10.24 0.92
N ILE A 72 -15.56 10.19 1.69
CA ILE A 72 -15.76 9.20 2.76
C ILE A 72 -17.22 8.71 2.76
N SER A 73 -17.42 7.40 2.96
CA SER A 73 -18.76 6.82 3.06
C SER A 73 -19.40 7.09 4.42
N ALA A 74 -20.64 7.51 4.45
CA ALA A 74 -21.44 7.65 5.68
C ALA A 74 -21.53 6.33 6.47
N ALA A 75 -21.63 5.20 5.77
CA ALA A 75 -21.64 3.87 6.40
C ALA A 75 -20.28 3.52 7.05
N ASP A 76 -19.15 3.97 6.48
CA ASP A 76 -17.82 3.75 7.06
C ASP A 76 -17.62 4.62 8.32
N ILE A 77 -18.19 5.83 8.36
CA ILE A 77 -18.23 6.69 9.56
C ILE A 77 -19.05 6.02 10.66
N GLU A 78 -20.25 5.57 10.32
CA GLU A 78 -21.19 4.95 11.27
C GLU A 78 -20.62 3.69 11.93
N LYS A 79 -19.92 2.86 11.13
CA LYS A 79 -19.27 1.62 11.59
C LYS A 79 -17.92 1.85 12.28
N ASN A 80 -17.45 3.07 12.41
CA ASN A 80 -16.10 3.40 12.88
C ASN A 80 -15.04 2.53 12.18
N LYS A 81 -15.12 2.41 10.84
CA LYS A 81 -14.24 1.55 10.08
C LYS A 81 -12.78 1.96 10.25
N VAL A 82 -11.96 1.01 10.64
CA VAL A 82 -10.55 1.23 10.95
C VAL A 82 -9.69 0.96 9.71
N ARG A 83 -8.73 1.82 9.49
CA ARG A 83 -7.66 1.63 8.52
C ARG A 83 -6.57 0.74 9.15
N SER A 84 -6.49 -0.52 8.72
CA SER A 84 -5.66 -1.56 9.33
C SER A 84 -4.15 -1.25 9.38
N ASP A 85 -3.63 -0.50 8.39
CA ASP A 85 -2.21 -0.15 8.33
C ASP A 85 -1.79 0.97 9.30
N LEU A 86 -2.74 1.82 9.70
CA LEU A 86 -2.52 2.95 10.62
C LEU A 86 -3.19 2.76 11.99
N GLY A 87 -4.18 1.88 12.10
CA GLY A 87 -4.93 1.66 13.34
C GLY A 87 -5.85 2.82 13.74
N ILE A 88 -6.23 3.70 12.80
CA ILE A 88 -7.12 4.84 13.01
C ILE A 88 -8.41 4.69 12.21
N THR A 89 -9.49 5.30 12.66
CA THR A 89 -10.77 5.28 11.93
C THR A 89 -10.71 6.14 10.67
N TYR A 90 -11.59 5.87 9.70
CA TYR A 90 -11.59 6.59 8.40
C TYR A 90 -11.90 8.07 8.55
N ASP A 91 -12.76 8.47 9.48
CA ASP A 91 -13.03 9.88 9.78
C ASP A 91 -11.79 10.59 10.35
N VAL A 92 -11.04 9.94 11.24
CA VAL A 92 -9.75 10.44 11.73
C VAL A 92 -8.72 10.51 10.60
N ASP A 93 -8.72 9.53 9.70
CA ASP A 93 -7.81 9.54 8.54
C ASP A 93 -8.15 10.68 7.55
N VAL A 94 -9.42 11.04 7.37
CA VAL A 94 -9.80 12.26 6.60
C VAL A 94 -9.13 13.51 7.19
N LEU A 95 -9.18 13.69 8.50
CA LEU A 95 -8.52 14.84 9.16
C LEU A 95 -7.01 14.82 8.96
N ARG A 96 -6.39 13.65 9.09
CA ARG A 96 -4.95 13.45 8.82
C ARG A 96 -4.60 13.77 7.36
N LEU A 97 -5.42 13.32 6.41
CA LEU A 97 -5.22 13.60 4.98
C LEU A 97 -5.30 15.09 4.68
N ILE A 98 -6.31 15.79 5.22
CA ILE A 98 -6.45 17.25 5.09
C ILE A 98 -5.18 17.95 5.57
N GLN A 99 -4.75 17.65 6.81
CA GLN A 99 -3.53 18.23 7.36
C GLN A 99 -2.30 17.91 6.50
N SER A 100 -2.13 16.65 6.13
CA SER A 100 -0.97 16.20 5.35
C SER A 100 -0.88 16.85 3.97
N PHE A 101 -2.01 17.09 3.29
CA PHE A 101 -2.03 17.79 2.01
C PHE A 101 -1.74 19.27 2.18
N THR A 102 -2.37 19.89 3.17
CA THR A 102 -2.19 21.33 3.46
C THR A 102 -0.75 21.66 3.86
N ASP A 103 -0.13 20.86 4.72
CA ASP A 103 1.27 21.02 5.14
C ASP A 103 2.26 20.94 3.97
N LYS A 104 1.87 20.27 2.89
CA LYS A 104 2.66 20.18 1.66
C LYS A 104 2.29 21.20 0.59
N GLY A 105 1.41 22.14 0.90
CA GLY A 105 1.01 23.21 -0.02
C GLY A 105 -0.03 22.80 -1.07
N LEU A 106 -0.69 21.65 -0.92
CA LEU A 106 -1.81 21.26 -1.79
C LEU A 106 -3.13 21.88 -1.28
N TYR A 107 -3.94 22.37 -2.18
CA TYR A 107 -5.23 22.95 -1.86
C TYR A 107 -6.30 21.86 -1.66
N VAL A 108 -6.82 21.74 -0.45
CA VAL A 108 -7.98 20.88 -0.15
C VAL A 108 -9.24 21.71 -0.25
N GLY A 109 -10.05 21.45 -1.28
CA GLY A 109 -11.27 22.22 -1.57
C GLY A 109 -12.43 21.83 -0.69
N SER A 110 -12.65 20.51 -0.51
CA SER A 110 -13.84 20.03 0.19
C SER A 110 -13.72 18.54 0.60
N VAL A 111 -14.69 18.13 1.44
CA VAL A 111 -14.95 16.72 1.76
C VAL A 111 -16.35 16.36 1.24
N VAL A 112 -16.50 15.14 0.70
CA VAL A 112 -17.79 14.60 0.25
C VAL A 112 -18.16 13.39 1.09
N ILE A 113 -19.31 13.43 1.73
CA ILE A 113 -19.89 12.30 2.45
C ILE A 113 -20.83 11.57 1.49
N THR A 114 -20.42 10.37 1.06
CA THR A 114 -21.18 9.54 0.11
C THR A 114 -22.06 8.51 0.81
N HIS A 115 -22.93 7.84 0.05
CA HIS A 115 -23.92 6.88 0.56
C HIS A 115 -24.71 7.42 1.74
N TYR A 116 -24.97 8.75 1.71
CA TYR A 116 -25.70 9.42 2.76
C TYR A 116 -27.19 9.09 2.68
N SER A 117 -27.77 8.65 3.80
CA SER A 117 -29.19 8.34 3.95
C SER A 117 -29.75 8.80 5.31
N GLY A 118 -29.12 9.83 5.91
CA GLY A 118 -29.57 10.44 7.17
C GLY A 118 -28.86 9.89 8.42
N GLN A 119 -27.63 9.37 8.30
CA GLN A 119 -26.86 8.87 9.45
C GLN A 119 -26.43 10.03 10.38
N ASN A 120 -26.86 10.00 11.65
CA ASN A 120 -26.53 11.01 12.63
C ASN A 120 -25.01 11.20 12.85
N THR A 121 -24.25 10.09 12.80
CA THR A 121 -22.77 10.12 12.92
C THR A 121 -22.13 10.90 11.79
N ALA A 122 -22.65 10.76 10.57
CA ALA A 122 -22.18 11.49 9.41
C ALA A 122 -22.52 12.99 9.53
N ASP A 123 -23.67 13.36 10.07
CA ASP A 123 -24.03 14.77 10.34
C ASP A 123 -23.14 15.39 11.42
N VAL A 124 -22.84 14.67 12.49
CA VAL A 124 -21.89 15.11 13.52
C VAL A 124 -20.51 15.36 12.92
N PHE A 125 -20.05 14.44 12.07
CA PHE A 125 -18.76 14.60 11.38
C PHE A 125 -18.77 15.78 10.40
N LYS A 126 -19.85 15.96 9.64
CA LYS A 126 -20.05 17.13 8.77
C LYS A 126 -19.90 18.43 9.57
N HIS A 127 -20.64 18.59 10.67
CA HIS A 127 -20.57 19.79 11.52
C HIS A 127 -19.16 20.02 12.08
N LYS A 128 -18.45 18.95 12.46
CA LYS A 128 -17.06 19.03 12.90
C LYS A 128 -16.15 19.61 11.81
N LEU A 129 -16.26 19.12 10.57
CA LEU A 129 -15.48 19.64 9.44
C LEU A 129 -15.81 21.08 9.11
N GLU A 130 -17.10 21.44 9.10
CA GLU A 130 -17.58 22.81 8.86
C GLU A 130 -17.09 23.78 9.93
N SER A 131 -17.05 23.36 11.20
CA SER A 131 -16.47 24.17 12.29
C SER A 131 -14.97 24.44 12.13
N MET A 132 -14.27 23.59 11.35
CA MET A 132 -12.87 23.77 10.96
C MET A 132 -12.71 24.60 9.67
N GLY A 133 -13.81 25.12 9.10
CA GLY A 133 -13.80 25.89 7.86
C GLY A 133 -13.71 25.06 6.57
N ILE A 134 -13.97 23.76 6.64
CA ILE A 134 -13.91 22.85 5.50
C ILE A 134 -15.30 22.72 4.89
N LYS A 135 -15.43 22.93 3.57
CA LYS A 135 -16.68 22.70 2.86
C LYS A 135 -17.02 21.21 2.82
N VAL A 136 -18.28 20.86 3.10
CA VAL A 136 -18.75 19.47 3.06
C VAL A 136 -19.98 19.36 2.18
N TYR A 137 -19.97 18.37 1.27
CA TYR A 137 -21.05 18.05 0.36
C TYR A 137 -21.59 16.65 0.65
N ARG A 138 -22.86 16.41 0.30
CA ARG A 138 -23.52 15.10 0.47
C ARG A 138 -23.85 14.49 -0.86
N HIS A 139 -23.49 13.22 -1.04
CA HIS A 139 -23.93 12.39 -2.15
C HIS A 139 -24.76 11.24 -1.61
N TYR A 140 -25.93 11.08 -2.18
CA TYR A 140 -26.97 10.18 -1.68
C TYR A 140 -26.83 8.78 -2.28
N THR A 141 -27.46 7.81 -1.65
CA THR A 141 -27.62 6.46 -2.21
C THR A 141 -28.61 6.53 -3.37
N ILE A 142 -28.22 5.94 -4.50
CA ILE A 142 -29.08 5.84 -5.70
C ILE A 142 -29.54 4.39 -5.81
N ASP A 143 -30.85 4.18 -5.91
CA ASP A 143 -31.43 2.84 -5.97
C ASP A 143 -31.06 2.13 -7.28
N GLY A 144 -30.67 0.85 -7.18
CA GLY A 144 -30.21 0.05 -8.30
C GLY A 144 -28.85 0.45 -8.88
N TYR A 145 -28.04 1.28 -8.19
CA TYR A 145 -26.67 1.59 -8.62
C TYR A 145 -25.80 0.33 -8.61
N PRO A 146 -24.95 0.07 -9.62
CA PRO A 146 -24.67 0.90 -10.81
C PRO A 146 -25.52 0.54 -12.05
N GLY A 147 -26.45 -0.40 -11.98
CA GLY A 147 -27.16 -0.97 -13.14
C GLY A 147 -28.34 -0.11 -13.66
N ASN A 148 -28.97 0.69 -12.80
CA ASN A 148 -30.11 1.51 -13.17
C ASN A 148 -29.68 2.86 -13.80
N VAL A 149 -29.03 2.78 -14.97
CA VAL A 149 -28.46 3.96 -15.64
C VAL A 149 -29.50 5.08 -15.90
N PRO A 150 -30.75 4.82 -16.32
CA PRO A 150 -31.72 5.89 -16.51
C PRO A 150 -32.01 6.69 -15.24
N LEU A 151 -32.04 6.06 -14.07
CA LEU A 151 -32.20 6.75 -12.80
C LEU A 151 -30.90 7.47 -12.39
N ILE A 152 -29.76 6.80 -12.56
CA ILE A 152 -28.45 7.34 -12.17
C ILE A 152 -28.20 8.68 -12.89
N VAL A 153 -28.43 8.73 -14.22
CA VAL A 153 -28.21 9.92 -15.05
C VAL A 153 -29.52 10.74 -15.15
N SER A 154 -30.08 11.10 -14.02
CA SER A 154 -31.29 11.91 -13.91
C SER A 154 -31.19 12.90 -12.74
N ASP A 155 -32.18 13.79 -12.68
CA ASP A 155 -32.27 14.76 -11.56
C ASP A 155 -32.55 14.08 -10.20
N GLU A 156 -33.18 12.91 -10.20
CA GLU A 156 -33.43 12.09 -9.01
C GLU A 156 -32.22 11.21 -8.63
N GLY A 157 -31.29 10.98 -9.56
CA GLY A 157 -30.04 10.28 -9.35
C GLY A 157 -28.88 11.22 -9.04
N TYR A 158 -27.98 11.42 -10.01
CA TYR A 158 -26.85 12.33 -9.85
C TYR A 158 -27.25 13.77 -9.60
N GLY A 159 -28.38 14.21 -10.13
CA GLY A 159 -28.91 15.57 -9.92
C GLY A 159 -29.28 15.87 -8.47
N LYS A 160 -29.62 14.84 -7.68
CA LYS A 160 -29.92 14.98 -6.24
C LYS A 160 -28.66 15.20 -5.38
N ASN A 161 -27.51 14.80 -5.86
CA ASN A 161 -26.25 15.01 -5.14
C ASN A 161 -25.87 16.49 -5.12
N ASP A 162 -25.28 16.94 -4.04
CA ASP A 162 -24.76 18.30 -3.94
C ASP A 162 -23.71 18.53 -5.05
N TYR A 163 -23.81 19.65 -5.76
CA TYR A 163 -22.77 20.09 -6.67
C TYR A 163 -21.55 20.56 -5.89
N ILE A 164 -20.39 20.00 -6.17
CA ILE A 164 -19.12 20.38 -5.53
C ILE A 164 -18.56 21.60 -6.28
N GLU A 165 -18.55 22.75 -5.64
CA GLU A 165 -17.93 23.96 -6.20
C GLU A 165 -16.41 23.81 -6.22
N THR A 166 -15.83 23.67 -7.41
CA THR A 166 -14.40 23.52 -7.61
C THR A 166 -13.80 24.76 -8.28
N LYS A 167 -12.55 25.08 -7.94
CA LYS A 167 -11.86 26.32 -8.38
C LYS A 167 -10.73 26.05 -9.37
N ARG A 168 -10.27 24.81 -9.49
CA ARG A 168 -9.08 24.48 -10.27
C ARG A 168 -9.41 23.49 -11.39
N PRO A 169 -8.60 23.47 -12.47
CA PRO A 169 -8.87 22.60 -13.63
C PRO A 169 -8.64 21.12 -13.34
N LEU A 170 -7.76 20.75 -12.40
CA LEU A 170 -7.56 19.39 -11.97
C LEU A 170 -8.21 19.14 -10.62
N VAL A 171 -9.27 18.36 -10.59
CA VAL A 171 -9.95 17.95 -9.36
C VAL A 171 -9.56 16.53 -9.01
N VAL A 172 -8.71 16.37 -8.00
CA VAL A 172 -8.20 15.08 -7.52
C VAL A 172 -9.14 14.52 -6.47
N VAL A 173 -9.82 13.44 -6.79
CA VAL A 173 -10.78 12.77 -5.89
C VAL A 173 -10.11 11.58 -5.21
N THR A 174 -9.88 11.68 -3.91
CA THR A 174 -9.22 10.64 -3.10
C THR A 174 -10.03 10.25 -1.88
N ALA A 175 -9.63 9.18 -1.17
CA ALA A 175 -10.36 8.66 -0.03
C ALA A 175 -9.44 7.91 0.96
N PRO A 176 -9.85 7.73 2.23
CA PRO A 176 -9.15 6.89 3.20
C PRO A 176 -8.98 5.42 2.77
N GLY A 177 -9.93 4.91 1.97
CA GLY A 177 -9.90 3.52 1.55
C GLY A 177 -10.82 3.19 0.37
N PRO A 178 -10.85 1.93 -0.05
CA PRO A 178 -11.72 1.46 -1.13
C PRO A 178 -13.20 1.52 -0.75
N GLY A 179 -14.07 1.56 -1.76
CA GLY A 179 -15.54 1.57 -1.56
C GLY A 179 -16.12 2.90 -1.07
N SER A 180 -15.32 3.98 -1.00
CA SER A 180 -15.78 5.29 -0.52
C SER A 180 -16.60 6.09 -1.54
N GLY A 181 -16.83 5.59 -2.76
CA GLY A 181 -17.64 6.25 -3.78
C GLY A 181 -16.90 7.29 -4.65
N LYS A 182 -15.56 7.21 -4.79
CA LYS A 182 -14.76 8.15 -5.60
C LYS A 182 -15.24 8.27 -7.04
N MET A 183 -15.39 7.12 -7.73
CA MET A 183 -15.87 7.09 -9.12
C MET A 183 -17.27 7.73 -9.25
N ALA A 184 -18.22 7.32 -8.41
CA ALA A 184 -19.57 7.87 -8.40
C ALA A 184 -19.57 9.39 -8.15
N THR A 185 -18.66 9.89 -7.29
CA THR A 185 -18.47 11.32 -7.07
C THR A 185 -17.98 12.03 -8.32
N CYS A 186 -16.97 11.48 -9.01
CA CYS A 186 -16.50 12.03 -10.28
C CYS A 186 -17.61 12.08 -11.32
N LEU A 187 -18.33 10.97 -11.53
CA LEU A 187 -19.40 10.88 -12.53
C LEU A 187 -20.58 11.81 -12.20
N SER A 188 -20.96 11.92 -10.92
CA SER A 188 -21.98 12.89 -10.48
C SER A 188 -21.56 14.33 -10.78
N GLN A 189 -20.29 14.67 -10.59
CA GLN A 189 -19.77 15.99 -10.95
C GLN A 189 -19.79 16.22 -12.46
N LEU A 190 -19.45 15.22 -13.29
CA LEU A 190 -19.57 15.35 -14.73
C LEU A 190 -21.02 15.60 -15.19
N TYR A 191 -21.98 14.95 -14.56
CA TYR A 191 -23.41 15.23 -14.81
C TYR A 191 -23.77 16.68 -14.50
N HIS A 192 -23.35 17.20 -13.35
CA HIS A 192 -23.59 18.59 -12.95
C HIS A 192 -22.86 19.59 -13.84
N GLU A 193 -21.62 19.32 -14.23
CA GLU A 193 -20.85 20.19 -15.12
C GLU A 193 -21.48 20.25 -16.51
N ASN A 194 -21.88 19.10 -17.06
CA ASN A 194 -22.55 19.05 -18.35
C ASN A 194 -23.87 19.86 -18.36
N LYS A 195 -24.68 19.75 -17.30
CA LYS A 195 -25.90 20.55 -17.14
C LYS A 195 -25.62 22.06 -17.05
N ARG A 196 -24.41 22.45 -16.63
CA ARG A 196 -23.96 23.86 -16.56
C ARG A 196 -23.23 24.32 -17.83
N GLY A 197 -23.13 23.45 -18.84
CA GLY A 197 -22.41 23.74 -20.08
C GLY A 197 -20.89 23.77 -19.91
N VAL A 198 -20.36 23.23 -18.83
CA VAL A 198 -18.90 23.12 -18.58
C VAL A 198 -18.41 21.80 -19.15
N LYS A 199 -17.41 21.87 -20.02
CA LYS A 199 -16.76 20.67 -20.54
C LYS A 199 -15.79 20.14 -19.49
N ALA A 200 -16.01 18.92 -19.05
CA ALA A 200 -15.15 18.26 -18.06
C ALA A 200 -14.95 16.81 -18.46
N GLY A 201 -13.83 16.23 -18.07
CA GLY A 201 -13.51 14.82 -18.32
C GLY A 201 -13.27 14.04 -17.04
N TYR A 202 -13.22 12.73 -17.18
CA TYR A 202 -12.84 11.80 -16.12
C TYR A 202 -11.53 11.12 -16.46
N ALA A 203 -10.70 10.88 -15.46
CA ALA A 203 -9.60 9.95 -15.58
C ALA A 203 -9.40 9.19 -14.27
N LYS A 204 -8.83 7.97 -14.37
CA LYS A 204 -8.46 7.15 -13.24
C LYS A 204 -6.94 7.07 -13.17
N PHE A 205 -6.38 7.52 -12.06
CA PHE A 205 -4.95 7.37 -11.80
C PHE A 205 -4.63 5.94 -11.42
N GLU A 206 -3.72 5.32 -12.17
CA GLU A 206 -3.30 3.95 -11.93
C GLU A 206 -1.78 3.81 -11.97
N THR A 207 -1.26 2.85 -11.22
CA THR A 207 0.12 2.38 -11.29
C THR A 207 0.14 0.91 -11.71
N PHE A 208 -0.83 0.14 -11.23
CA PHE A 208 -1.01 -1.29 -11.54
C PHE A 208 -2.45 -1.59 -11.93
N PRO A 209 -2.65 -2.64 -12.74
CA PRO A 209 -1.61 -3.41 -13.45
C PRO A 209 -0.86 -2.52 -14.43
N ILE A 210 0.36 -2.90 -14.79
CA ILE A 210 1.12 -2.17 -15.82
C ILE A 210 0.62 -2.61 -17.19
N TRP A 211 0.15 -1.65 -17.99
CA TRP A 211 -0.62 -1.90 -19.20
C TRP A 211 0.17 -2.53 -20.35
N ASN A 212 1.42 -2.05 -20.54
CA ASN A 212 2.25 -2.33 -21.71
C ASN A 212 3.32 -3.41 -21.46
N ILE A 213 3.17 -4.24 -20.42
CA ILE A 213 3.96 -5.45 -20.22
C ILE A 213 3.07 -6.69 -20.31
N PRO A 214 3.63 -7.89 -20.54
CA PRO A 214 2.84 -9.11 -20.70
C PRO A 214 1.91 -9.39 -19.50
N LEU A 215 0.74 -10.00 -19.74
CA LEU A 215 -0.23 -10.38 -18.72
C LEU A 215 0.41 -11.18 -17.57
N LYS A 216 1.28 -12.14 -17.91
CA LYS A 216 1.97 -13.01 -16.94
C LYS A 216 3.35 -12.49 -16.53
N HIS A 217 3.62 -11.21 -16.76
CA HIS A 217 4.86 -10.61 -16.29
C HIS A 217 4.92 -10.63 -14.76
N PRO A 218 6.06 -10.96 -14.12
CA PRO A 218 6.16 -11.04 -12.66
C PRO A 218 5.64 -9.80 -11.92
N VAL A 219 5.82 -8.60 -12.45
CA VAL A 219 5.29 -7.35 -11.88
C VAL A 219 3.76 -7.36 -11.81
N ASN A 220 3.08 -7.78 -12.88
CA ASN A 220 1.63 -7.88 -12.90
C ASN A 220 1.11 -9.02 -12.02
N LEU A 221 1.81 -10.16 -11.97
CA LEU A 221 1.48 -11.27 -11.06
C LEU A 221 1.66 -10.87 -9.59
N ALA A 222 2.66 -10.05 -9.27
CA ALA A 222 2.87 -9.54 -7.91
C ALA A 222 1.75 -8.58 -7.47
N TYR A 223 1.19 -7.80 -8.38
CA TYR A 223 0.01 -6.98 -8.11
C TYR A 223 -1.22 -7.84 -7.80
N GLU A 224 -1.46 -8.87 -8.61
CA GLU A 224 -2.55 -9.83 -8.41
C GLU A 224 -2.40 -10.58 -7.07
N ALA A 225 -1.17 -10.95 -6.68
CA ALA A 225 -0.89 -11.51 -5.36
C ALA A 225 -1.14 -10.51 -4.22
N ALA A 226 -0.93 -9.20 -4.47
CA ALA A 226 -1.17 -8.15 -3.48
C ALA A 226 -2.66 -7.82 -3.27
N THR A 227 -3.52 -8.20 -4.21
CA THR A 227 -4.97 -7.96 -4.24
C THR A 227 -5.77 -9.27 -4.24
N ALA A 228 -5.14 -10.38 -3.87
CA ALA A 228 -5.77 -11.70 -3.87
C ALA A 228 -7.00 -11.80 -2.97
N ASP A 229 -7.03 -11.03 -1.86
CA ASP A 229 -8.16 -10.88 -0.96
C ASP A 229 -9.36 -10.12 -1.58
N LEU A 230 -9.10 -9.27 -2.58
CA LEU A 230 -10.12 -8.51 -3.30
C LEU A 230 -10.66 -9.22 -4.55
N ASN A 231 -10.12 -10.37 -4.90
CA ASN A 231 -10.43 -11.10 -6.14
C ASN A 231 -10.10 -10.33 -7.41
N ASP A 232 -9.15 -9.41 -7.37
CA ASP A 232 -8.65 -8.75 -8.57
C ASP A 232 -7.83 -9.74 -9.41
N VAL A 233 -8.17 -9.85 -10.68
CA VAL A 233 -7.48 -10.70 -11.66
C VAL A 233 -7.10 -9.85 -12.86
N ASN A 234 -5.84 -9.94 -13.27
CA ASN A 234 -5.38 -9.25 -14.46
C ASN A 234 -5.91 -9.96 -15.72
N MET A 235 -6.39 -9.16 -16.67
CA MET A 235 -6.93 -9.60 -17.92
C MET A 235 -6.43 -8.74 -19.08
N ILE A 236 -6.47 -9.28 -20.31
CA ILE A 236 -6.32 -8.45 -21.50
C ILE A 236 -7.60 -7.63 -21.66
N ASP A 237 -7.47 -6.33 -21.85
CA ASP A 237 -8.59 -5.44 -22.13
C ASP A 237 -9.15 -5.70 -23.53
N PRO A 238 -10.33 -6.34 -23.66
CA PRO A 238 -10.89 -6.69 -24.94
C PRO A 238 -11.40 -5.47 -25.71
N PHE A 239 -11.86 -4.44 -25.00
CA PHE A 239 -12.35 -3.20 -25.60
C PHE A 239 -11.20 -2.40 -26.22
N HIS A 240 -10.05 -2.35 -25.54
CA HIS A 240 -8.86 -1.68 -26.05
C HIS A 240 -8.29 -2.39 -27.28
N LEU A 241 -8.25 -3.72 -27.21
CA LEU A 241 -7.83 -4.56 -28.34
C LEU A 241 -8.75 -4.36 -29.55
N GLU A 242 -10.07 -4.33 -29.37
CA GLU A 242 -11.05 -4.12 -30.44
C GLU A 242 -10.92 -2.71 -31.03
N ALA A 243 -10.80 -1.68 -30.20
CA ALA A 243 -10.77 -0.29 -30.63
C ALA A 243 -9.47 0.11 -31.33
N TYR A 244 -8.32 -0.45 -30.91
CA TYR A 244 -7.00 0.03 -31.33
C TYR A 244 -6.07 -1.05 -31.90
N GLY A 245 -6.44 -2.34 -31.82
CA GLY A 245 -5.55 -3.44 -32.19
C GLY A 245 -4.35 -3.61 -31.28
N VAL A 246 -4.36 -3.00 -30.09
CA VAL A 246 -3.26 -2.99 -29.11
C VAL A 246 -3.63 -3.81 -27.89
N THR A 247 -2.75 -4.74 -27.53
CA THR A 247 -2.92 -5.55 -26.30
C THR A 247 -2.49 -4.75 -25.09
N THR A 248 -3.40 -4.57 -24.13
CA THR A 248 -3.15 -3.94 -22.84
C THR A 248 -3.64 -4.82 -21.71
N VAL A 249 -3.01 -4.72 -20.55
CA VAL A 249 -3.42 -5.43 -19.34
C VAL A 249 -4.24 -4.50 -18.45
N ASN A 250 -5.41 -4.95 -18.04
CA ASN A 250 -6.24 -4.26 -17.06
C ASN A 250 -6.79 -5.30 -16.06
N TYR A 251 -7.51 -4.92 -15.04
CA TYR A 251 -8.09 -5.89 -14.13
C TYR A 251 -9.59 -6.08 -14.36
N ASN A 252 -10.06 -7.28 -14.01
CA ASN A 252 -11.41 -7.75 -14.30
C ASN A 252 -12.51 -6.74 -13.92
N ARG A 253 -12.44 -6.10 -12.76
CA ARG A 253 -13.49 -5.17 -12.30
C ARG A 253 -13.68 -3.97 -13.22
N ASP A 254 -12.60 -3.40 -13.76
CA ASP A 254 -12.71 -2.26 -14.68
C ASP A 254 -13.26 -2.70 -16.05
N ILE A 255 -12.88 -3.91 -16.49
CA ILE A 255 -13.40 -4.49 -17.73
C ILE A 255 -14.90 -4.80 -17.60
N GLU A 256 -15.31 -5.44 -16.51
CA GLU A 256 -16.70 -5.84 -16.27
C GLU A 256 -17.65 -4.64 -16.11
N ILE A 257 -17.19 -3.56 -15.46
CA ILE A 257 -18.01 -2.37 -15.24
C ILE A 257 -18.05 -1.43 -16.47
N PHE A 258 -17.12 -1.54 -17.41
CA PHE A 258 -17.00 -0.62 -18.54
C PHE A 258 -18.26 -0.44 -19.37
N PRO A 259 -19.03 -1.49 -19.71
CA PRO A 259 -20.30 -1.31 -20.46
C PRO A 259 -21.31 -0.42 -19.70
N VAL A 260 -21.37 -0.52 -18.39
CA VAL A 260 -22.23 0.33 -17.56
C VAL A 260 -21.70 1.77 -17.53
N LEU A 261 -20.40 1.96 -17.41
CA LEU A 261 -19.79 3.28 -17.45
C LEU A 261 -19.97 3.94 -18.81
N SER A 262 -19.87 3.17 -19.90
CA SER A 262 -20.15 3.63 -21.27
C SER A 262 -21.57 4.19 -21.38
N ALA A 263 -22.56 3.45 -20.89
CA ALA A 263 -23.95 3.90 -20.88
C ALA A 263 -24.17 5.16 -20.00
N ILE A 264 -23.45 5.28 -18.88
CA ILE A 264 -23.48 6.48 -18.04
C ILE A 264 -22.88 7.68 -18.78
N PHE A 265 -21.73 7.53 -19.45
CA PHE A 265 -21.14 8.62 -20.24
C PHE A 265 -22.02 9.02 -21.41
N GLU A 266 -22.61 8.07 -22.12
CA GLU A 266 -23.58 8.34 -23.17
C GLU A 266 -24.80 9.12 -22.63
N GLY A 267 -25.30 8.75 -21.47
CA GLY A 267 -26.39 9.47 -20.81
C GLY A 267 -26.01 10.90 -20.39
N ILE A 268 -24.75 11.14 -20.01
CA ILE A 268 -24.28 12.48 -19.61
C ILE A 268 -23.98 13.36 -20.83
N TYR A 269 -23.25 12.84 -21.83
CA TYR A 269 -22.70 13.62 -22.94
C TYR A 269 -23.42 13.43 -24.28
N GLY A 270 -24.29 12.43 -24.40
CA GLY A 270 -24.86 11.99 -25.67
C GLY A 270 -23.97 11.02 -26.46
N GLU A 271 -22.71 10.86 -26.03
CA GLU A 271 -21.72 9.93 -26.58
C GLU A 271 -20.75 9.48 -25.53
N ASN A 272 -20.10 8.33 -25.72
CA ASN A 272 -19.01 7.90 -24.83
C ASN A 272 -17.66 8.41 -25.36
N PRO A 273 -16.93 9.27 -24.63
CA PRO A 273 -15.61 9.75 -25.05
C PRO A 273 -14.51 8.69 -24.91
N TYR A 274 -14.78 7.55 -24.26
CA TYR A 274 -13.83 6.47 -24.00
C TYR A 274 -14.19 5.20 -24.75
N LYS A 275 -13.22 4.59 -25.41
CA LYS A 275 -13.42 3.34 -26.14
C LYS A 275 -13.07 2.10 -25.31
N SER A 276 -12.39 2.25 -24.18
CA SER A 276 -11.99 1.15 -23.31
C SER A 276 -11.79 1.61 -21.86
N PRO A 277 -11.77 0.71 -20.88
CA PRO A 277 -11.36 1.04 -19.52
C PRO A 277 -9.92 1.59 -19.45
N THR A 278 -9.03 1.12 -20.32
CA THR A 278 -7.65 1.66 -20.44
C THR A 278 -7.65 3.12 -20.88
N ASP A 279 -8.55 3.54 -21.77
CA ASP A 279 -8.67 4.95 -22.17
C ASP A 279 -9.08 5.88 -21.02
N MET A 280 -9.83 5.36 -20.05
CA MET A 280 -10.22 6.15 -18.88
C MET A 280 -9.04 6.37 -17.92
N GLY A 281 -8.01 5.55 -18.00
CA GLY A 281 -6.90 5.59 -17.06
C GLY A 281 -5.75 6.51 -17.47
N VAL A 282 -4.86 6.76 -16.50
CA VAL A 282 -3.55 7.39 -16.69
C VAL A 282 -2.50 6.52 -16.00
N ASN A 283 -1.67 5.84 -16.79
CA ASN A 283 -0.64 4.93 -16.28
C ASN A 283 0.59 4.91 -17.21
N MET A 284 1.66 5.58 -16.79
CA MET A 284 2.93 5.66 -17.52
C MET A 284 4.01 4.73 -16.93
N ALA A 285 3.69 3.92 -15.92
CA ALA A 285 4.67 3.14 -15.18
C ALA A 285 5.52 2.21 -16.06
N GLY A 286 4.89 1.51 -17.00
CA GLY A 286 5.62 0.57 -17.85
C GLY A 286 6.66 1.21 -18.78
N ASN A 287 6.48 2.51 -19.10
CA ASN A 287 7.45 3.27 -19.91
C ASN A 287 8.70 3.68 -19.11
N CYS A 288 8.71 3.44 -17.80
CA CYS A 288 9.74 3.88 -16.87
C CYS A 288 10.56 2.72 -16.29
N ILE A 289 10.29 1.48 -16.70
CA ILE A 289 11.12 0.31 -16.40
C ILE A 289 12.41 0.45 -17.22
N ILE A 290 13.56 0.43 -16.54
CA ILE A 290 14.90 0.56 -17.16
C ILE A 290 15.75 -0.70 -17.02
N ASP A 291 15.41 -1.57 -16.07
CA ASP A 291 15.98 -2.90 -15.90
C ASP A 291 14.85 -3.87 -15.55
N ASP A 292 14.39 -4.59 -16.56
CA ASP A 292 13.25 -5.49 -16.46
C ASP A 292 13.52 -6.67 -15.52
N GLU A 293 14.73 -7.26 -15.57
CA GLU A 293 15.08 -8.39 -14.70
C GLU A 293 15.16 -7.98 -13.23
N ALA A 294 15.61 -6.75 -12.93
CA ALA A 294 15.59 -6.24 -11.56
C ALA A 294 14.15 -6.11 -11.05
N CYS A 295 13.21 -5.65 -11.88
CA CYS A 295 11.78 -5.58 -11.54
C CYS A 295 11.16 -6.98 -11.42
N CYS A 296 11.52 -7.91 -12.30
CA CYS A 296 11.09 -9.29 -12.26
C CYS A 296 11.51 -9.98 -10.95
N GLU A 297 12.78 -9.87 -10.57
CA GLU A 297 13.28 -10.49 -9.34
C GLU A 297 12.63 -9.88 -8.08
N ALA A 298 12.53 -8.55 -8.02
CA ALA A 298 11.84 -7.88 -6.93
C ALA A 298 10.37 -8.34 -6.80
N SER A 299 9.69 -8.52 -7.93
CA SER A 299 8.30 -8.99 -7.98
C SER A 299 8.16 -10.46 -7.56
N ARG A 300 9.10 -11.33 -7.93
CA ARG A 300 9.15 -12.73 -7.46
C ARG A 300 9.27 -12.77 -5.94
N GLN A 301 10.14 -11.95 -5.36
CA GLN A 301 10.29 -11.84 -3.89
C GLN A 301 9.03 -11.28 -3.22
N GLU A 302 8.32 -10.35 -3.85
CA GLU A 302 7.05 -9.82 -3.32
C GLU A 302 5.94 -10.89 -3.35
N ILE A 303 5.83 -11.72 -4.40
CA ILE A 303 4.87 -12.83 -4.45
C ILE A 303 5.12 -13.80 -3.29
N LEU A 304 6.38 -14.20 -3.07
CA LEU A 304 6.76 -15.08 -1.96
C LEU A 304 6.46 -14.43 -0.60
N ARG A 305 6.68 -13.14 -0.46
CA ARG A 305 6.36 -12.40 0.75
C ARG A 305 4.84 -12.40 1.02
N ARG A 306 4.02 -12.20 -0.02
CA ARG A 306 2.56 -12.27 0.09
C ARG A 306 2.07 -13.66 0.46
N TYR A 307 2.68 -14.69 -0.08
CA TYR A 307 2.39 -16.08 0.29
C TYR A 307 2.55 -16.32 1.79
N TYR A 308 3.70 -15.95 2.36
CA TYR A 308 3.91 -16.10 3.80
C TYR A 308 2.98 -15.22 4.65
N GLN A 309 2.63 -14.03 4.17
CA GLN A 309 1.66 -13.18 4.85
C GLN A 309 0.27 -13.81 4.89
N ALA A 310 -0.18 -14.40 3.78
CA ALA A 310 -1.46 -15.10 3.70
C ALA A 310 -1.47 -16.33 4.62
N LEU A 311 -0.40 -17.14 4.63
CA LEU A 311 -0.26 -18.27 5.55
C LEU A 311 -0.35 -17.85 7.01
N ASN A 312 0.37 -16.77 7.39
CA ASN A 312 0.35 -16.25 8.75
C ASN A 312 -1.03 -15.71 9.15
N ARG A 313 -1.77 -15.11 8.20
CA ARG A 313 -3.14 -14.64 8.43
C ARG A 313 -4.08 -15.80 8.73
N VAL A 314 -4.00 -16.89 7.99
CA VAL A 314 -4.77 -18.12 8.26
C VAL A 314 -4.58 -18.61 9.70
N VAL A 315 -3.34 -18.60 10.19
CA VAL A 315 -3.04 -19.09 11.56
C VAL A 315 -3.41 -18.07 12.64
N LYS A 316 -3.24 -16.77 12.38
CA LYS A 316 -3.50 -15.70 13.38
C LYS A 316 -4.98 -15.37 13.52
N GLU A 317 -5.71 -15.33 12.41
CA GLU A 317 -7.07 -14.80 12.33
C GLU A 317 -8.11 -15.91 12.14
N ASP A 318 -7.68 -17.18 12.06
CA ASP A 318 -8.54 -18.35 11.80
C ASP A 318 -9.45 -18.17 10.56
N VAL A 319 -8.90 -17.55 9.51
CA VAL A 319 -9.61 -17.31 8.24
C VAL A 319 -9.38 -18.46 7.25
N GLY A 320 -10.21 -18.53 6.21
CA GLY A 320 -10.09 -19.53 5.14
C GLY A 320 -8.78 -19.42 4.35
N LYS A 321 -8.47 -20.47 3.56
CA LYS A 321 -7.23 -20.58 2.76
C LYS A 321 -7.37 -20.09 1.32
N GLU A 322 -8.48 -19.45 0.97
CA GLU A 322 -8.80 -19.04 -0.40
C GLU A 322 -7.71 -18.12 -0.98
N GLU A 323 -7.24 -17.16 -0.17
CA GLU A 323 -6.15 -16.25 -0.55
C GLU A 323 -4.84 -17.02 -0.77
N VAL A 324 -4.50 -17.97 0.10
CA VAL A 324 -3.31 -18.82 -0.02
C VAL A 324 -3.34 -19.59 -1.34
N TYR A 325 -4.46 -20.25 -1.66
CA TYR A 325 -4.60 -21.03 -2.89
C TYR A 325 -4.45 -20.18 -4.16
N LYS A 326 -4.95 -18.94 -4.15
CA LYS A 326 -4.75 -18.01 -5.27
C LYS A 326 -3.29 -17.65 -5.44
N ILE A 327 -2.59 -17.32 -4.36
CA ILE A 327 -1.16 -16.98 -4.44
C ILE A 327 -0.33 -18.19 -4.87
N GLU A 328 -0.68 -19.42 -4.43
CA GLU A 328 -0.04 -20.65 -4.92
C GLU A 328 -0.21 -20.85 -6.43
N LEU A 329 -1.38 -20.51 -6.99
CA LEU A 329 -1.59 -20.54 -8.44
C LEU A 329 -0.69 -19.52 -9.16
N LEU A 330 -0.54 -18.32 -8.60
CA LEU A 330 0.36 -17.30 -9.14
C LEU A 330 1.83 -17.74 -9.04
N MET A 331 2.23 -18.36 -7.93
CA MET A 331 3.56 -18.94 -7.77
C MET A 331 3.84 -20.03 -8.84
N LYS A 332 2.86 -20.91 -9.12
CA LYS A 332 2.98 -21.89 -10.20
C LYS A 332 3.14 -21.23 -11.56
N GLN A 333 2.37 -20.18 -11.86
CA GLN A 333 2.48 -19.42 -13.11
C GLN A 333 3.86 -18.75 -13.26
N ALA A 334 4.37 -18.18 -12.16
CA ALA A 334 5.68 -17.56 -12.11
C ALA A 334 6.85 -18.54 -11.92
N LYS A 335 6.58 -19.86 -11.80
CA LYS A 335 7.53 -20.94 -11.52
C LYS A 335 8.35 -20.68 -10.25
N LEU A 336 7.69 -20.23 -9.19
CA LEU A 336 8.32 -19.90 -7.90
C LEU A 336 8.18 -21.03 -6.90
N THR A 337 9.23 -21.22 -6.11
CA THR A 337 9.29 -22.05 -4.92
C THR A 337 9.84 -21.25 -3.74
N THR A 338 9.51 -21.63 -2.52
CA THR A 338 9.86 -20.87 -1.32
C THR A 338 11.36 -20.74 -1.07
N ASP A 339 12.16 -21.71 -1.54
CA ASP A 339 13.63 -21.73 -1.45
C ASP A 339 14.30 -20.65 -2.33
N MET A 340 13.59 -20.13 -3.34
CA MET A 340 14.07 -18.98 -4.12
C MET A 340 14.20 -17.70 -3.30
N ARG A 341 13.56 -17.63 -2.14
CA ARG A 341 13.84 -16.63 -1.12
C ARG A 341 14.95 -17.16 -0.21
N LYS A 342 16.20 -16.84 -0.54
CA LYS A 342 17.43 -17.43 0.07
C LYS A 342 17.44 -17.43 1.60
N VAL A 343 16.80 -16.48 2.24
CA VAL A 343 16.68 -16.38 3.70
C VAL A 343 15.80 -17.48 4.30
N VAL A 344 14.88 -18.09 3.51
CA VAL A 344 14.01 -19.18 3.97
C VAL A 344 14.82 -20.43 4.30
N PRO A 345 15.54 -21.06 3.35
CA PRO A 345 16.34 -22.26 3.66
C PRO A 345 17.43 -21.95 4.69
N ALA A 346 18.00 -20.75 4.72
CA ALA A 346 19.02 -20.37 5.71
C ALA A 346 18.46 -20.31 7.14
N ALA A 347 17.26 -19.75 7.35
CA ALA A 347 16.62 -19.70 8.65
C ALA A 347 16.19 -21.08 9.14
N LEU A 348 15.60 -21.89 8.26
CA LEU A 348 15.14 -23.26 8.57
C LEU A 348 16.32 -24.17 8.92
N LYS A 349 17.38 -24.14 8.11
CA LYS A 349 18.61 -24.88 8.39
C LYS A 349 19.21 -24.48 9.75
N ARG A 350 19.26 -23.20 10.06
CA ARG A 350 19.78 -22.73 11.35
C ARG A 350 18.90 -23.17 12.53
N ALA A 351 17.59 -23.21 12.35
CA ALA A 351 16.68 -23.74 13.36
C ALA A 351 16.87 -25.23 13.60
N GLU A 352 17.02 -26.02 12.53
CA GLU A 352 17.30 -27.46 12.60
C GLU A 352 18.63 -27.75 13.29
N GLU A 353 19.73 -27.10 12.90
CA GLU A 353 21.07 -27.26 13.48
C GLU A 353 21.11 -26.95 14.98
N THR A 354 20.27 -26.04 15.45
CA THR A 354 20.36 -25.55 16.84
C THR A 354 19.23 -26.05 17.73
N GLY A 355 18.18 -26.66 17.15
CA GLY A 355 17.00 -27.08 17.88
C GLY A 355 16.21 -25.93 18.50
N ALA A 356 16.42 -24.69 18.04
CA ALA A 356 15.81 -23.48 18.55
C ALA A 356 15.30 -22.59 17.41
N PRO A 357 14.26 -21.76 17.62
CA PRO A 357 13.81 -20.81 16.62
C PRO A 357 14.97 -19.94 16.12
N ALA A 358 15.02 -19.75 14.80
CA ALA A 358 16.10 -19.03 14.15
C ALA A 358 15.55 -18.05 13.10
N ALA A 359 16.40 -17.14 12.69
CA ALA A 359 16.12 -16.14 11.68
C ALA A 359 17.35 -15.94 10.77
N ALA A 360 17.12 -15.51 9.52
CA ALA A 360 18.17 -15.18 8.58
C ALA A 360 17.85 -13.87 7.85
N ILE A 361 18.89 -13.12 7.51
CA ILE A 361 18.82 -11.87 6.74
C ILE A 361 19.81 -11.91 5.58
N GLU A 362 19.38 -11.49 4.41
CA GLU A 362 20.26 -11.21 3.27
C GLU A 362 20.69 -9.75 3.31
N LEU A 363 21.98 -9.49 3.49
CA LEU A 363 22.58 -8.17 3.55
C LEU A 363 22.74 -7.58 2.12
N PRO A 364 23.02 -6.25 1.99
CA PRO A 364 23.10 -5.60 0.67
C PRO A 364 24.14 -6.19 -0.29
N ASP A 365 25.19 -6.81 0.22
CA ASP A 365 26.24 -7.49 -0.55
C ASP A 365 25.90 -8.96 -0.91
N GLY A 366 24.72 -9.46 -0.49
CA GLY A 366 24.29 -10.84 -0.67
C GLY A 366 24.74 -11.81 0.44
N THR A 367 25.49 -11.34 1.44
CA THR A 367 25.88 -12.16 2.60
C THR A 367 24.66 -12.53 3.43
N ILE A 368 24.56 -13.79 3.84
CA ILE A 368 23.49 -14.25 4.75
C ILE A 368 24.03 -14.26 6.20
N ALA A 369 23.42 -13.45 7.05
CA ALA A 369 23.60 -13.53 8.48
C ALA A 369 22.44 -14.28 9.14
N THR A 370 22.69 -15.01 10.23
CA THR A 370 21.68 -15.75 10.97
C THR A 370 21.69 -15.40 12.45
N GLY A 371 20.53 -15.56 13.11
CA GLY A 371 20.38 -15.47 14.55
C GLY A 371 19.50 -16.60 15.07
N LYS A 372 19.70 -17.02 16.31
CA LYS A 372 18.87 -18.03 16.98
C LYS A 372 18.38 -17.54 18.32
N THR A 373 17.30 -18.10 18.79
CA THR A 373 16.81 -17.88 20.15
C THR A 373 17.80 -18.40 21.19
N THR A 374 18.03 -17.62 22.21
CA THR A 374 18.85 -17.95 23.40
C THR A 374 18.05 -17.63 24.67
N ASN A 375 18.66 -17.83 25.83
CA ASN A 375 18.04 -17.41 27.11
C ASN A 375 17.97 -15.88 27.26
N LEU A 376 18.81 -15.15 26.53
CA LEU A 376 18.91 -13.68 26.65
C LEU A 376 18.06 -12.98 25.55
N LEU A 377 18.06 -13.51 24.34
CA LEU A 377 17.54 -12.83 23.14
C LEU A 377 16.62 -13.76 22.35
N GLY A 378 15.55 -13.19 21.79
CA GLY A 378 14.79 -13.83 20.71
C GLY A 378 15.59 -13.93 19.41
N ALA A 379 15.19 -14.81 18.50
CA ALA A 379 15.87 -15.03 17.21
C ALA A 379 16.01 -13.74 16.38
N SER A 380 14.97 -12.91 16.36
CA SER A 380 14.92 -11.60 15.69
C SER A 380 15.93 -10.60 16.25
N ALA A 381 16.04 -10.51 17.57
CA ALA A 381 16.98 -9.65 18.27
C ALA A 381 18.43 -10.09 18.07
N ALA A 382 18.68 -11.40 18.17
CA ALA A 382 19.99 -11.99 17.88
C ALA A 382 20.41 -11.76 16.43
N LEU A 383 19.46 -11.91 15.48
CA LEU A 383 19.68 -11.65 14.05
C LEU A 383 20.12 -10.20 13.80
N LEU A 384 19.42 -9.21 14.39
CA LEU A 384 19.76 -7.79 14.22
C LEU A 384 21.19 -7.50 14.69
N LEU A 385 21.58 -7.98 15.87
CA LEU A 385 22.94 -7.78 16.39
C LEU A 385 23.98 -8.42 15.47
N ASN A 386 23.73 -9.63 14.97
CA ASN A 386 24.66 -10.31 14.07
C ASN A 386 24.75 -9.59 12.71
N ALA A 387 23.63 -9.10 12.18
CA ALA A 387 23.59 -8.36 10.91
C ALA A 387 24.42 -7.07 10.99
N VAL A 388 24.24 -6.26 12.05
CA VAL A 388 25.02 -5.02 12.22
C VAL A 388 26.49 -5.27 12.51
N LYS A 389 26.85 -6.41 13.15
CA LYS A 389 28.24 -6.83 13.29
C LYS A 389 28.90 -7.10 11.94
N VAL A 390 28.25 -7.89 11.09
CA VAL A 390 28.74 -8.19 9.74
C VAL A 390 28.92 -6.91 8.93
N LEU A 391 27.91 -6.04 8.93
CA LEU A 391 27.96 -4.76 8.21
C LEU A 391 29.04 -3.80 8.74
N GLY A 392 29.33 -3.85 10.04
CA GLY A 392 30.34 -3.02 10.69
C GLY A 392 31.74 -3.65 10.70
N ASN A 393 31.93 -4.84 10.12
CA ASN A 393 33.17 -5.62 10.23
C ASN A 393 33.63 -5.83 11.69
N ILE A 394 32.66 -6.07 12.59
CA ILE A 394 32.92 -6.30 14.02
C ILE A 394 33.11 -7.81 14.24
N PRO A 395 34.11 -8.25 15.00
CA PRO A 395 34.33 -9.67 15.31
C PRO A 395 33.08 -10.33 15.89
N HIS A 396 32.83 -11.58 15.50
CA HIS A 396 31.61 -12.31 15.90
C HIS A 396 31.53 -12.54 17.42
N ASP A 397 32.68 -12.75 18.10
CA ASP A 397 32.81 -12.97 19.53
C ASP A 397 32.70 -11.70 20.37
N GLU A 398 32.75 -10.53 19.75
CA GLU A 398 32.59 -9.24 20.44
C GLU A 398 31.16 -9.06 20.95
N HIS A 399 31.02 -8.70 22.23
CA HIS A 399 29.73 -8.40 22.83
C HIS A 399 29.38 -6.91 22.67
N LEU A 400 28.41 -6.59 21.76
CA LEU A 400 27.91 -5.23 21.59
C LEU A 400 27.13 -4.74 22.82
N ILE A 401 26.43 -5.66 23.48
CA ILE A 401 25.70 -5.45 24.72
C ILE A 401 26.21 -6.48 25.71
N SER A 402 26.76 -6.01 26.84
CA SER A 402 27.23 -6.91 27.89
C SER A 402 26.06 -7.72 28.47
N PRO A 403 26.22 -9.03 28.76
CA PRO A 403 25.23 -9.83 29.49
C PRO A 403 24.79 -9.18 30.80
N ILE A 404 25.70 -8.51 31.51
CA ILE A 404 25.41 -7.76 32.75
C ILE A 404 24.42 -6.60 32.49
N ALA A 405 24.41 -6.00 31.29
CA ALA A 405 23.46 -4.95 30.93
C ALA A 405 22.07 -5.51 30.53
N ILE A 406 22.03 -6.77 30.09
CA ILE A 406 20.79 -7.44 29.70
C ILE A 406 19.99 -7.91 30.92
N GLU A 407 20.67 -8.43 31.94
CA GLU A 407 20.04 -9.00 33.14
C GLU A 407 19.09 -8.03 33.87
N PRO A 408 19.44 -6.75 34.13
CA PRO A 408 18.51 -5.79 34.72
C PRO A 408 17.26 -5.53 33.87
N ILE A 409 17.38 -5.56 32.53
CA ILE A 409 16.26 -5.39 31.64
C ILE A 409 15.32 -6.60 31.72
N GLN A 410 15.86 -7.82 31.77
CA GLN A 410 15.08 -9.05 31.98
C GLN A 410 14.35 -9.03 33.33
N LYS A 411 15.02 -8.59 34.39
CA LYS A 411 14.44 -8.44 35.72
C LYS A 411 13.29 -7.43 35.72
N LEU A 412 13.51 -6.25 35.16
CA LEU A 412 12.47 -5.24 34.99
C LEU A 412 11.26 -5.83 34.25
N LYS A 413 11.49 -6.50 33.14
CA LYS A 413 10.47 -7.10 32.28
C LYS A 413 9.63 -8.14 32.98
N VAL A 414 10.27 -9.06 33.72
CA VAL A 414 9.61 -10.19 34.38
C VAL A 414 9.02 -9.80 35.74
N GLU A 415 9.83 -9.20 36.61
CA GLU A 415 9.44 -8.97 38.01
C GLU A 415 8.55 -7.74 38.20
N TYR A 416 8.78 -6.66 37.44
CA TYR A 416 8.04 -5.41 37.59
C TYR A 416 6.92 -5.22 36.56
N LEU A 417 7.14 -5.65 35.31
CA LEU A 417 6.14 -5.50 34.22
C LEU A 417 5.29 -6.77 33.99
N GLY A 418 5.60 -7.87 34.68
CA GLY A 418 4.81 -9.11 34.65
C GLY A 418 4.90 -9.88 33.33
N SER A 419 5.91 -9.63 32.49
CA SER A 419 6.09 -10.39 31.26
C SER A 419 6.46 -11.85 31.54
N ARG A 420 5.85 -12.78 30.83
CA ARG A 420 6.21 -14.21 30.90
C ARG A 420 7.46 -14.56 30.08
N ASN A 421 7.87 -13.68 29.16
CA ASN A 421 9.02 -13.89 28.29
C ASN A 421 10.22 -13.04 28.77
N PRO A 422 11.26 -13.64 29.33
CA PRO A 422 12.45 -12.90 29.80
C PRO A 422 13.34 -12.41 28.64
N ARG A 423 13.25 -13.02 27.46
CA ARG A 423 14.10 -12.68 26.32
C ARG A 423 13.81 -11.28 25.81
N LEU A 424 14.88 -10.56 25.43
CA LEU A 424 14.73 -9.23 24.86
C LEU A 424 14.17 -9.30 23.43
N HIS A 425 13.20 -8.43 23.16
CA HIS A 425 12.68 -8.14 21.83
C HIS A 425 13.61 -7.19 21.07
N THR A 426 13.35 -6.99 19.80
CA THR A 426 14.18 -6.16 18.91
C THR A 426 14.28 -4.71 19.33
N ASP A 427 13.21 -4.08 19.80
CA ASP A 427 13.21 -2.71 20.31
C ASP A 427 14.00 -2.57 21.61
N GLU A 428 13.83 -3.52 22.55
CA GLU A 428 14.58 -3.55 23.82
C GLU A 428 16.10 -3.70 23.55
N VAL A 429 16.48 -4.54 22.58
CA VAL A 429 17.87 -4.71 22.16
C VAL A 429 18.44 -3.45 21.52
N LEU A 430 17.66 -2.74 20.68
CA LEU A 430 18.11 -1.49 20.08
C LEU A 430 18.32 -0.38 21.12
N ILE A 431 17.44 -0.30 22.13
CA ILE A 431 17.61 0.63 23.26
C ILE A 431 18.89 0.29 24.05
N ALA A 432 19.07 -1.00 24.39
CA ALA A 432 20.27 -1.45 25.12
C ALA A 432 21.56 -1.18 24.30
N LEU A 433 21.54 -1.44 22.99
CA LEU A 433 22.65 -1.14 22.08
C LEU A 433 22.97 0.36 22.06
N SER A 434 21.94 1.21 22.00
CA SER A 434 22.10 2.67 22.03
C SER A 434 22.73 3.15 23.31
N MET A 435 22.35 2.57 24.47
CA MET A 435 22.98 2.90 25.78
C MET A 435 24.44 2.47 25.79
N CYS A 436 24.77 1.27 25.30
CA CYS A 436 26.13 0.76 25.24
C CYS A 436 27.03 1.58 24.30
N ALA A 437 26.49 2.15 23.25
CA ALA A 437 27.20 2.96 22.25
C ALA A 437 27.88 4.22 22.90
N ALA A 438 27.38 4.68 24.03
CA ALA A 438 28.00 5.80 24.76
C ALA A 438 29.43 5.49 25.26
N THR A 439 29.76 4.21 25.49
CA THR A 439 31.06 3.77 26.09
C THR A 439 31.74 2.66 25.29
N ASN A 440 31.05 2.01 24.38
CA ASN A 440 31.54 0.92 23.53
C ASN A 440 31.58 1.34 22.06
N LYS A 441 32.79 1.49 21.51
CA LYS A 441 33.02 1.90 20.11
C LYS A 441 32.43 0.94 19.12
N HIS A 442 32.43 -0.38 19.36
CA HIS A 442 31.80 -1.37 18.47
C HIS A 442 30.29 -1.24 18.49
N ALA A 443 29.67 -0.95 19.63
CA ALA A 443 28.25 -0.68 19.71
C ALA A 443 27.86 0.61 18.93
N GLN A 444 28.70 1.65 18.96
CA GLN A 444 28.50 2.85 18.14
C GLN A 444 28.56 2.53 16.64
N ILE A 445 29.62 1.83 16.20
CA ILE A 445 29.75 1.39 14.78
C ILE A 445 28.53 0.56 14.37
N ALA A 446 28.06 -0.34 15.23
CA ALA A 446 26.88 -1.19 14.95
C ALA A 446 25.60 -0.36 14.74
N LEU A 447 25.34 0.66 15.55
CA LEU A 447 24.19 1.56 15.40
C LEU A 447 24.18 2.28 14.04
N GLU A 448 25.36 2.73 13.59
CA GLU A 448 25.51 3.40 12.30
C GLU A 448 25.18 2.49 11.11
N GLN A 449 25.15 1.15 11.29
CA GLN A 449 24.79 0.21 10.24
C GLN A 449 23.28 0.02 10.06
N LEU A 450 22.44 0.46 10.99
CA LEU A 450 21.00 0.20 10.95
C LEU A 450 20.31 0.70 9.68
N GLU A 451 20.75 1.82 9.13
CA GLU A 451 20.21 2.35 7.88
C GLU A 451 20.43 1.42 6.67
N LYS A 452 21.52 0.64 6.68
CA LYS A 452 21.86 -0.32 5.63
C LYS A 452 20.93 -1.55 5.61
N LEU A 453 20.15 -1.77 6.67
CA LEU A 453 19.19 -2.86 6.75
C LEU A 453 17.90 -2.60 5.94
N ARG A 454 17.68 -1.37 5.50
CA ARG A 454 16.51 -1.00 4.71
C ARG A 454 16.47 -1.79 3.40
N GLY A 455 15.34 -2.45 3.14
CA GLY A 455 15.13 -3.29 1.97
C GLY A 455 15.76 -4.68 2.04
N CYS A 456 16.47 -5.01 3.14
CA CYS A 456 16.98 -6.36 3.34
C CYS A 456 15.85 -7.36 3.55
N GLN A 457 16.03 -8.56 3.00
CA GLN A 457 15.08 -9.66 3.14
C GLN A 457 15.35 -10.44 4.44
N VAL A 458 14.31 -10.72 5.22
CA VAL A 458 14.39 -11.51 6.45
C VAL A 458 13.36 -12.63 6.42
N HIS A 459 13.75 -13.79 6.96
CA HIS A 459 12.83 -14.88 7.27
C HIS A 459 13.09 -15.42 8.67
N THR A 460 12.00 -15.82 9.35
CA THR A 460 12.05 -16.42 10.67
C THR A 460 11.34 -17.77 10.68
N SER A 461 11.89 -18.76 11.39
CA SER A 461 11.34 -20.12 11.49
C SER A 461 10.07 -20.21 12.34
N VAL A 462 9.64 -19.12 12.97
CA VAL A 462 8.43 -19.00 13.77
C VAL A 462 7.81 -17.60 13.59
N MET A 463 6.52 -17.47 13.83
CA MET A 463 5.85 -16.16 13.86
C MET A 463 6.43 -15.29 14.99
N LEU A 464 6.61 -14.01 14.71
CA LEU A 464 7.14 -13.05 15.67
C LEU A 464 6.04 -12.31 16.43
N SER A 465 6.44 -11.72 17.56
CA SER A 465 5.59 -10.77 18.30
C SER A 465 5.32 -9.51 17.48
N GLU A 466 4.22 -8.82 17.79
CA GLU A 466 3.88 -7.55 17.14
C GLU A 466 4.95 -6.46 17.33
N VAL A 467 5.66 -6.50 18.44
CA VAL A 467 6.78 -5.57 18.74
C VAL A 467 7.92 -5.78 17.76
N ASP A 468 8.33 -7.03 17.55
CA ASP A 468 9.40 -7.39 16.61
C ASP A 468 8.99 -7.05 15.15
N ILE A 469 7.76 -7.38 14.76
CA ILE A 469 7.22 -7.05 13.42
C ILE A 469 7.24 -5.55 13.18
N LYS A 470 6.77 -4.74 14.15
CA LYS A 470 6.76 -3.28 14.04
C LYS A 470 8.17 -2.69 13.97
N THR A 471 9.12 -3.25 14.73
CA THR A 471 10.51 -2.79 14.70
C THR A 471 11.16 -3.07 13.35
N PHE A 472 11.03 -4.28 12.80
CA PHE A 472 11.51 -4.59 11.44
C PHE A 472 10.88 -3.70 10.37
N LYS A 473 9.56 -3.46 10.46
CA LYS A 473 8.85 -2.55 9.55
C LYS A 473 9.40 -1.12 9.61
N ARG A 474 9.70 -0.60 10.82
CA ARG A 474 10.28 0.75 11.01
C ARG A 474 11.70 0.86 10.45
N LEU A 475 12.48 -0.20 10.55
CA LEU A 475 13.80 -0.30 9.93
C LEU A 475 13.72 -0.49 8.39
N GLY A 476 12.52 -0.69 7.84
CA GLY A 476 12.32 -0.92 6.40
C GLY A 476 12.77 -2.30 5.94
N ILE A 477 12.79 -3.28 6.83
CA ILE A 477 13.17 -4.68 6.55
C ILE A 477 11.93 -5.44 6.04
N GLU A 478 12.12 -6.26 5.00
CA GLU A 478 11.07 -7.07 4.38
C GLU A 478 11.01 -8.46 5.03
N LEU A 479 10.18 -8.54 6.08
CA LEU A 479 10.03 -9.72 6.92
C LEU A 479 9.04 -10.74 6.35
N THR A 480 9.40 -12.03 6.46
CA THR A 480 8.52 -13.20 6.33
C THR A 480 8.75 -14.15 7.51
N SER A 481 7.78 -15.02 7.82
CA SER A 481 7.92 -16.03 8.86
C SER A 481 7.16 -17.30 8.51
N GLU A 482 7.62 -18.44 8.99
CA GLU A 482 6.83 -19.67 8.98
C GLU A 482 5.55 -19.48 9.80
N PRO A 483 4.41 -20.09 9.37
CA PRO A 483 3.11 -19.95 10.04
C PRO A 483 3.01 -20.85 11.30
N VAL A 484 4.02 -20.77 12.16
CA VAL A 484 4.15 -21.64 13.35
C VAL A 484 4.47 -20.79 14.56
N TYR A 485 3.77 -21.00 15.68
CA TYR A 485 4.11 -20.39 16.97
C TYR A 485 5.25 -21.12 17.66
N GLU A 486 6.16 -20.39 18.32
CA GLU A 486 7.23 -21.00 19.13
C GLU A 486 6.65 -21.85 20.26
N HIS A 487 5.64 -21.32 20.98
CA HIS A 487 4.90 -22.02 22.01
C HIS A 487 3.47 -21.48 22.08
N ASN A 488 2.48 -22.37 22.19
CA ASN A 488 1.05 -22.00 22.32
C ASN A 488 0.70 -21.15 23.56
N ARG A 489 1.64 -20.99 24.51
CA ARG A 489 1.42 -20.27 25.79
C ARG A 489 2.09 -18.88 25.87
N LEU A 490 2.95 -18.51 24.92
CA LEU A 490 3.66 -17.23 24.98
C LEU A 490 2.92 -16.06 24.34
N TYR A 491 1.84 -16.34 23.63
CA TYR A 491 1.07 -15.38 22.84
C TYR A 491 -0.36 -15.18 23.32
N GLN A 492 -0.72 -15.76 24.48
CA GLN A 492 -2.03 -15.59 25.16
C GLN A 492 -1.95 -14.50 26.22
#